data_5adaadf6adf1f99884bd487e777585d8
#
_entry.id   5adaadf6adf1f99884bd487e777585d8
#
_cell.length_a   1.000
_cell.length_b   1.000
_cell.length_c   1.000
_cell.angle_alpha   90.00
_cell.angle_beta   90.00
_cell.angle_gamma   90.00
#
_symmetry.space_group_name_H-M   'P 1'
#
loop_
_entity.id
_entity.type
_entity.pdbx_description
1 polymer ?
#
loop_
_entity_poly.entity_id
_entity_poly.type
_entity_poly.pdbx_seq_one_letter_code
_entity_poly.pdbx_strand_id
1 'polypeptide(L)'
;MYKRQTFLPIKVKNILNHKMHFEYGIISKKSSKEINIVKKRGGKIIAVGTTVLRILESAKEKDGSIKPFRGETNIFIKPGTKVNTIDGLITNFHTPKSTLLLLIYSLIGKKKTKELYNFAIKNKLRFFSYGDASLIWSENEKI
;
A
#
# COMPACT_ATOMS: atom_id res chain seq x y z
N MET A 1 7.44 -24.50 -5.46
CA MET A 1 8.17 -23.32 -5.99
C MET A 1 7.18 -22.17 -6.10
N TYR A 2 7.07 -21.30 -5.07
CA TYR A 2 6.17 -20.15 -5.10
C TYR A 2 6.76 -19.08 -6.01
N LYS A 3 6.20 -18.91 -7.21
CA LYS A 3 6.49 -17.74 -8.05
C LYS A 3 5.92 -16.50 -7.34
N ARG A 4 6.78 -15.71 -6.70
CA ARG A 4 6.44 -14.35 -6.28
C ARG A 4 6.17 -13.50 -7.51
N GLN A 5 4.91 -13.38 -7.90
CA GLN A 5 4.47 -12.55 -9.04
C GLN A 5 4.34 -11.06 -8.67
N THR A 6 5.05 -10.60 -7.64
CA THR A 6 4.84 -9.29 -7.01
C THR A 6 5.32 -8.10 -7.85
N PHE A 7 5.98 -8.29 -8.99
CA PHE A 7 6.66 -7.22 -9.74
C PHE A 7 6.38 -7.25 -11.25
N LEU A 8 5.11 -7.43 -11.64
CA LEU A 8 4.79 -7.30 -13.06
C LEU A 8 4.77 -5.82 -13.47
N PRO A 9 5.60 -5.41 -14.44
CA PRO A 9 5.54 -4.07 -14.99
C PRO A 9 4.20 -3.85 -15.70
N ILE A 10 3.73 -2.61 -15.66
CA ILE A 10 2.51 -2.21 -16.38
C ILE A 10 2.81 -2.28 -17.88
N LYS A 11 2.19 -3.25 -18.58
CA LYS A 11 2.37 -3.48 -20.01
C LYS A 11 1.32 -2.78 -20.88
N VAL A 12 0.31 -2.18 -20.27
CA VAL A 12 -0.81 -1.55 -20.98
C VAL A 12 -0.58 -0.05 -21.19
N LYS A 13 -0.93 0.48 -22.37
CA LYS A 13 -0.87 1.91 -22.68
C LYS A 13 -1.81 2.73 -21.78
N ASN A 14 -2.97 2.16 -21.42
CA ASN A 14 -3.93 2.78 -20.50
C ASN A 14 -3.96 2.01 -19.19
N ILE A 15 -3.61 2.70 -18.11
CA ILE A 15 -3.55 2.15 -16.75
C ILE A 15 -4.90 1.62 -16.24
N LEU A 16 -6.01 2.14 -16.79
CA LEU A 16 -7.36 1.70 -16.43
C LEU A 16 -7.65 0.26 -16.87
N ASN A 17 -6.94 -0.22 -17.89
CA ASN A 17 -7.08 -1.56 -18.42
C ASN A 17 -6.15 -2.58 -17.73
N HIS A 18 -5.37 -2.15 -16.72
CA HIS A 18 -4.48 -3.05 -16.01
C HIS A 18 -5.25 -3.95 -15.05
N LYS A 19 -5.16 -5.27 -15.26
CA LYS A 19 -5.71 -6.26 -14.33
C LYS A 19 -4.70 -6.54 -13.24
N MET A 20 -5.07 -6.19 -11.99
CA MET A 20 -4.25 -6.50 -10.83
C MET A 20 -4.25 -8.01 -10.55
N HIS A 21 -3.10 -8.53 -10.13
CA HIS A 21 -3.02 -9.88 -9.60
C HIS A 21 -3.73 -9.98 -8.25
N PHE A 22 -4.22 -11.18 -7.97
CA PHE A 22 -4.84 -11.48 -6.69
C PHE A 22 -3.77 -11.69 -5.60
N GLU A 23 -4.09 -11.20 -4.42
CA GLU A 23 -3.33 -11.48 -3.20
C GLU A 23 -4.29 -12.04 -2.16
N TYR A 24 -3.92 -13.16 -1.57
CA TYR A 24 -4.68 -13.78 -0.49
C TYR A 24 -4.27 -13.22 0.85
N GLY A 25 -5.25 -12.95 1.73
CA GLY A 25 -4.98 -12.46 3.06
C GLY A 25 -6.03 -12.84 4.09
N ILE A 26 -5.63 -12.71 5.35
CA ILE A 26 -6.49 -12.98 6.51
C ILE A 26 -6.33 -11.84 7.52
N ILE A 27 -7.45 -11.27 7.94
CA ILE A 27 -7.56 -10.41 9.13
C ILE A 27 -8.47 -11.13 10.12
N SER A 28 -7.91 -11.57 11.23
CA SER A 28 -8.68 -12.26 12.27
C SER A 28 -9.68 -11.30 12.95
N LYS A 29 -10.72 -11.82 13.61
CA LYS A 29 -11.62 -11.03 14.46
C LYS A 29 -10.85 -10.25 15.54
N LYS A 30 -9.81 -10.86 16.12
CA LYS A 30 -8.95 -10.23 17.11
C LYS A 30 -8.20 -9.05 16.53
N SER A 31 -7.48 -9.25 15.40
CA SER A 31 -6.71 -8.19 14.75
C SER A 31 -7.61 -7.03 14.27
N SER A 32 -8.76 -7.34 13.68
CA SER A 32 -9.76 -6.34 13.29
C SER A 32 -10.20 -5.47 14.47
N LYS A 33 -10.53 -6.11 15.61
CA LYS A 33 -10.91 -5.39 16.83
C LYS A 33 -9.79 -4.50 17.37
N GLU A 34 -8.55 -5.01 17.42
CA GLU A 34 -7.38 -4.26 17.89
C GLU A 34 -7.12 -3.04 17.02
N ILE A 35 -7.12 -3.19 15.69
CA ILE A 35 -6.97 -2.07 14.74
C ILE A 35 -8.02 -0.99 14.99
N ASN A 36 -9.29 -1.38 15.13
CA ASN A 36 -10.38 -0.44 15.33
C ASN A 36 -10.29 0.27 16.69
N ILE A 37 -9.84 -0.43 17.75
CA ILE A 37 -9.59 0.20 19.07
C ILE A 37 -8.49 1.25 18.96
N VAL A 38 -7.37 0.93 18.31
CA VAL A 38 -6.25 1.87 18.11
C VAL A 38 -6.73 3.09 17.32
N LYS A 39 -7.46 2.91 16.23
CA LYS A 39 -8.03 4.02 15.45
C LYS A 39 -8.95 4.91 16.27
N LYS A 40 -9.87 4.33 17.07
CA LYS A 40 -10.79 5.08 17.94
C LYS A 40 -10.07 5.90 19.01
N ARG A 41 -8.91 5.43 19.48
CA ARG A 41 -8.07 6.14 20.47
C ARG A 41 -7.14 7.18 19.84
N GLY A 42 -7.22 7.43 18.54
CA GLY A 42 -6.33 8.35 17.82
C GLY A 42 -4.92 7.82 17.59
N GLY A 43 -4.70 6.54 17.84
CA GLY A 43 -3.43 5.87 17.55
C GLY A 43 -3.16 5.73 16.05
N LYS A 44 -1.93 5.40 15.69
CA LYS A 44 -1.47 5.30 14.31
C LYS A 44 -1.44 3.85 13.85
N ILE A 45 -1.92 3.61 12.63
CA ILE A 45 -1.85 2.32 11.95
C ILE A 45 -0.77 2.39 10.88
N ILE A 46 0.26 1.58 11.03
CA ILE A 46 1.37 1.49 10.08
C ILE A 46 1.33 0.11 9.41
N ALA A 47 1.09 0.08 8.11
CA ALA A 47 1.19 -1.15 7.33
C ALA A 47 2.65 -1.46 7.01
N VAL A 48 3.05 -2.71 7.16
CA VAL A 48 4.35 -3.20 6.72
C VAL A 48 4.16 -4.07 5.47
N GLY A 49 4.49 -3.50 4.32
CA GLY A 49 4.29 -4.09 3.00
C GLY A 49 2.99 -3.66 2.31
N THR A 50 3.08 -3.55 0.99
CA THR A 50 1.97 -3.12 0.12
C THR A 50 0.79 -4.11 0.12
N THR A 51 1.07 -5.40 0.29
CA THR A 51 0.04 -6.45 0.41
C THR A 51 -0.83 -6.22 1.65
N VAL A 52 -0.23 -5.85 2.79
CA VAL A 52 -0.97 -5.54 4.03
C VAL A 52 -1.91 -4.35 3.80
N LEU A 53 -1.42 -3.29 3.17
CA LEU A 53 -2.25 -2.14 2.81
C LEU A 53 -3.44 -2.54 1.93
N ARG A 54 -3.20 -3.33 0.88
CA ARG A 54 -4.27 -3.79 -0.03
C ARG A 54 -5.32 -4.62 0.69
N ILE A 55 -4.92 -5.49 1.60
CA ILE A 55 -5.83 -6.31 2.40
C ILE A 55 -6.65 -5.42 3.35
N LEU A 56 -6.03 -4.44 4.01
CA LEU A 56 -6.73 -3.50 4.90
C LEU A 56 -7.76 -2.67 4.12
N GLU A 57 -7.42 -2.13 2.95
CA GLU A 57 -8.35 -1.38 2.10
C GLU A 57 -9.50 -2.25 1.58
N SER A 58 -9.25 -3.56 1.34
CA SER A 58 -10.31 -4.50 0.95
C SER A 58 -11.24 -4.89 2.09
N ALA A 59 -10.75 -4.80 3.32
CA ALA A 59 -11.52 -5.10 4.54
C ALA A 59 -12.21 -3.86 5.14
N LYS A 60 -12.08 -2.70 4.51
CA LYS A 60 -12.64 -1.46 4.99
C LYS A 60 -14.15 -1.41 4.82
N GLU A 61 -14.84 -1.02 5.88
CA GLU A 61 -16.27 -0.71 5.88
C GLU A 61 -16.53 0.78 5.53
N LYS A 62 -17.79 1.14 5.28
CA LYS A 62 -18.18 2.51 4.92
C LYS A 62 -17.84 3.54 6.00
N ASP A 63 -17.90 3.14 7.26
CA ASP A 63 -17.55 3.98 8.42
C ASP A 63 -16.03 4.09 8.67
N GLY A 64 -15.21 3.46 7.81
CA GLY A 64 -13.75 3.44 7.94
C GLY A 64 -13.21 2.40 8.92
N SER A 65 -14.09 1.61 9.55
CA SER A 65 -13.66 0.47 10.37
C SER A 65 -13.13 -0.68 9.50
N ILE A 66 -12.38 -1.57 10.13
CA ILE A 66 -11.84 -2.77 9.48
C ILE A 66 -12.64 -3.97 9.96
N LYS A 67 -13.21 -4.75 9.04
CA LYS A 67 -13.85 -6.03 9.37
C LYS A 67 -12.89 -7.19 9.31
N PRO A 68 -13.20 -8.32 9.96
CA PRO A 68 -12.50 -9.57 9.69
C PRO A 68 -12.54 -9.89 8.20
N PHE A 69 -11.42 -10.36 7.65
CA PHE A 69 -11.30 -10.63 6.23
C PHE A 69 -10.59 -11.96 6.02
N ARG A 70 -11.08 -12.74 5.07
CA ARG A 70 -10.41 -13.96 4.61
C ARG A 70 -10.74 -14.17 3.14
N GLY A 71 -9.75 -14.06 2.29
CA GLY A 71 -9.97 -14.22 0.86
C GLY A 71 -8.92 -13.54 0.01
N GLU A 72 -9.24 -13.38 -1.25
CA GLU A 72 -8.40 -12.74 -2.24
C GLU A 72 -8.84 -11.30 -2.49
N THR A 73 -7.87 -10.45 -2.78
CA THR A 73 -8.10 -9.08 -3.24
C THR A 73 -7.30 -8.80 -4.50
N ASN A 74 -7.93 -8.15 -5.45
CA ASN A 74 -7.30 -7.58 -6.63
C ASN A 74 -7.43 -6.05 -6.67
N ILE A 75 -7.65 -5.42 -5.51
CA ILE A 75 -7.78 -3.96 -5.43
C ILE A 75 -6.59 -3.26 -6.07
N PHE A 76 -6.87 -2.28 -6.91
CA PHE A 76 -5.86 -1.46 -7.58
C PHE A 76 -5.83 -0.07 -6.96
N ILE A 77 -4.90 0.14 -6.04
CA ILE A 77 -4.65 1.45 -5.42
C ILE A 77 -3.78 2.26 -6.39
N LYS A 78 -4.31 3.37 -6.88
CA LYS A 78 -3.71 4.25 -7.88
C LYS A 78 -4.01 5.71 -7.55
N PRO A 79 -3.36 6.69 -8.19
CA PRO A 79 -3.68 8.11 -7.98
C PRO A 79 -5.18 8.39 -8.09
N GLY A 80 -5.72 9.09 -7.10
CA GLY A 80 -7.16 9.32 -6.91
C GLY A 80 -7.87 8.32 -6.01
N THR A 81 -7.22 7.20 -5.62
CA THR A 81 -7.75 6.29 -4.59
C THR A 81 -7.53 6.89 -3.20
N LYS A 82 -8.61 7.11 -2.45
CA LYS A 82 -8.52 7.53 -1.04
C LYS A 82 -8.14 6.34 -0.17
N VAL A 83 -6.94 6.37 0.38
CA VAL A 83 -6.42 5.40 1.35
C VAL A 83 -6.57 5.99 2.74
N ASN A 84 -7.41 5.41 3.59
CA ASN A 84 -7.66 5.89 4.96
C ASN A 84 -7.68 4.78 6.02
N THR A 85 -7.21 3.59 5.66
CA THR A 85 -7.07 2.47 6.60
C THR A 85 -5.79 2.54 7.40
N ILE A 86 -4.78 3.25 6.88
CA ILE A 86 -3.45 3.40 7.50
C ILE A 86 -3.06 4.87 7.62
N ASP A 87 -2.14 5.15 8.53
CA ASP A 87 -1.46 6.44 8.67
C ASP A 87 -0.07 6.41 8.02
N GLY A 88 0.57 5.24 7.99
CA GLY A 88 1.89 5.06 7.40
C GLY A 88 2.07 3.71 6.72
N LEU A 89 3.00 3.67 5.77
CA LEU A 89 3.40 2.47 5.04
C LEU A 89 4.92 2.29 5.11
N ILE A 90 5.36 1.15 5.62
CA ILE A 90 6.75 0.71 5.47
C ILE A 90 6.83 -0.19 4.25
N THR A 91 7.64 0.19 3.27
CA THR A 91 7.81 -0.58 2.04
C THR A 91 9.18 -0.36 1.42
N ASN A 92 9.65 -1.33 0.62
CA ASN A 92 10.85 -1.18 -0.18
C ASN A 92 10.66 -0.16 -1.31
N PHE A 93 11.75 0.22 -1.96
CA PHE A 93 11.71 1.02 -3.19
C PHE A 93 11.33 0.16 -4.38
N HIS A 94 10.40 0.64 -5.20
CA HIS A 94 9.80 -0.09 -6.31
C HIS A 94 10.29 0.39 -7.68
N THR A 95 10.18 -0.46 -8.71
CA THR A 95 10.54 -0.08 -10.08
C THR A 95 9.66 1.01 -10.65
N PRO A 96 10.21 1.84 -11.54
CA PRO A 96 9.40 2.69 -12.42
C PRO A 96 8.37 1.86 -13.21
N LYS A 97 7.22 2.47 -13.53
CA LYS A 97 6.12 1.82 -14.27
C LYS A 97 5.54 0.58 -13.60
N SER A 98 5.64 0.46 -12.26
CA SER A 98 4.99 -0.61 -11.50
C SER A 98 3.69 -0.13 -10.86
N THR A 99 2.77 -1.08 -10.61
CA THR A 99 1.54 -0.82 -9.84
C THR A 99 1.85 -0.37 -8.42
N LEU A 100 2.98 -0.85 -7.85
CA LEU A 100 3.42 -0.48 -6.53
C LEU A 100 3.88 0.98 -6.45
N LEU A 101 4.53 1.51 -7.49
CA LEU A 101 4.88 2.93 -7.54
C LEU A 101 3.63 3.81 -7.64
N LEU A 102 2.58 3.36 -8.33
CA LEU A 102 1.31 4.07 -8.38
C LEU A 102 0.59 4.09 -7.02
N LEU A 103 0.73 3.01 -6.25
CA LEU A 103 0.25 2.97 -4.88
C LEU A 103 0.96 4.03 -4.02
N ILE A 104 2.28 4.21 -4.16
CA ILE A 104 3.01 5.28 -3.47
C ILE A 104 2.52 6.65 -3.93
N TYR A 105 2.29 6.84 -5.24
CA TYR A 105 1.70 8.10 -5.74
C TYR A 105 0.33 8.41 -5.12
N SER A 106 -0.48 7.39 -4.79
CA SER A 106 -1.78 7.60 -4.15
C SER A 106 -1.65 8.07 -2.70
N LEU A 107 -0.56 7.75 -2.01
CA LEU A 107 -0.33 8.11 -0.60
C LEU A 107 0.24 9.52 -0.44
N ILE A 108 1.24 9.89 -1.23
CA ILE A 108 2.01 11.15 -1.05
C ILE A 108 2.12 11.99 -2.33
N GLY A 109 1.40 11.63 -3.36
CA GLY A 109 1.42 12.35 -4.63
C GLY A 109 2.69 12.13 -5.45
N LYS A 110 2.62 12.58 -6.72
CA LYS A 110 3.70 12.35 -7.68
C LYS A 110 4.98 13.15 -7.35
N LYS A 111 4.83 14.38 -6.86
CA LYS A 111 5.96 15.28 -6.57
C LYS A 111 6.83 14.69 -5.45
N LYS A 112 6.25 14.43 -4.29
CA LYS A 112 6.97 13.88 -3.13
C LYS A 112 7.52 12.49 -3.39
N THR A 113 6.80 11.66 -4.17
CA THR A 113 7.36 10.37 -4.59
C THR A 113 8.62 10.55 -5.43
N LYS A 114 8.65 11.49 -6.37
CA LYS A 114 9.87 11.77 -7.16
C LYS A 114 11.02 12.24 -6.27
N GLU A 115 10.76 13.12 -5.32
CA GLU A 115 11.75 13.62 -4.36
C GLU A 115 12.34 12.47 -3.53
N LEU A 116 11.47 11.60 -2.98
CA LEU A 116 11.87 10.40 -2.23
C LEU A 116 12.77 9.47 -3.06
N TYR A 117 12.38 9.20 -4.30
CA TYR A 117 13.13 8.28 -5.17
C TYR A 117 14.46 8.89 -5.65
N ASN A 118 14.50 10.20 -5.93
CA ASN A 118 15.74 10.91 -6.24
C ASN A 118 16.71 10.88 -5.05
N PHE A 119 16.20 11.07 -3.83
CA PHE A 119 17.00 10.92 -2.61
C PHE A 119 17.56 9.50 -2.49
N ALA A 120 16.74 8.47 -2.70
CA ALA A 120 17.15 7.08 -2.63
C ALA A 120 18.28 6.76 -3.64
N ILE A 121 18.14 7.22 -4.89
CA ILE A 121 19.14 7.03 -5.94
C ILE A 121 20.45 7.76 -5.60
N LYS A 122 20.36 9.04 -5.20
CA LYS A 122 21.52 9.85 -4.82
C LYS A 122 22.32 9.23 -3.68
N ASN A 123 21.63 8.63 -2.71
CA ASN A 123 22.24 7.99 -1.54
C ASN A 123 22.53 6.50 -1.75
N LYS A 124 22.39 5.99 -2.98
CA LYS A 124 22.70 4.60 -3.35
C LYS A 124 21.93 3.57 -2.49
N LEU A 125 20.69 3.90 -2.11
CA LEU A 125 19.84 2.96 -1.38
C LEU A 125 19.49 1.76 -2.27
N ARG A 126 19.38 0.58 -1.63
CA ARG A 126 19.09 -0.67 -2.32
C ARG A 126 17.60 -0.79 -2.59
N PHE A 127 17.27 -1.15 -3.81
CA PHE A 127 15.91 -1.30 -4.29
C PHE A 127 15.40 -2.74 -4.15
N PHE A 128 14.08 -2.94 -4.28
CA PHE A 128 13.38 -4.22 -4.17
C PHE A 128 13.50 -4.85 -2.78
N SER A 129 13.45 -6.18 -2.74
CA SER A 129 13.53 -6.96 -1.50
C SER A 129 14.96 -7.07 -0.93
N TYR A 130 15.93 -6.36 -1.50
CA TYR A 130 17.34 -6.49 -1.12
C TYR A 130 17.80 -5.58 0.01
N GLY A 131 16.90 -4.83 0.61
CA GLY A 131 17.29 -4.26 1.88
C GLY A 131 16.61 -2.99 2.30
N ASP A 132 16.84 -1.87 1.61
CA ASP A 132 16.40 -0.59 2.15
C ASP A 132 14.89 -0.40 1.98
N ALA A 133 14.27 0.25 2.97
CA ALA A 133 12.86 0.54 2.98
C ALA A 133 12.62 2.00 3.34
N SER A 134 11.44 2.48 3.02
CA SER A 134 10.96 3.81 3.38
C SER A 134 9.76 3.70 4.31
N LEU A 135 9.66 4.59 5.28
CA LEU A 135 8.43 4.86 6.03
C LEU A 135 7.76 6.07 5.37
N ILE A 136 6.60 5.84 4.81
CA ILE A 136 5.81 6.84 4.09
C ILE A 136 4.60 7.17 4.94
N TRP A 137 4.47 8.42 5.39
CA TRP A 137 3.27 8.92 6.04
C TRP A 137 2.23 9.32 4.99
N SER A 138 1.00 8.83 5.16
CA SER A 138 -0.10 9.22 4.29
C SER A 138 -0.46 10.68 4.51
N GLU A 139 -0.62 11.43 3.42
CA GLU A 139 -1.04 12.84 3.46
C GLU A 139 -2.57 12.99 3.37
N ASN A 140 -3.30 11.90 3.45
CA ASN A 140 -4.74 12.02 3.54
C ASN A 140 -5.07 12.76 4.83
N GLU A 141 -5.42 14.04 4.70
CA GLU A 141 -6.00 14.81 5.79
C GLU A 141 -7.13 13.99 6.40
N LYS A 142 -7.01 13.73 7.69
CA LYS A 142 -8.13 13.21 8.46
C LYS A 142 -9.11 14.36 8.57
N ILE A 143 -10.12 14.39 7.67
CA ILE A 143 -11.29 15.23 7.82
C ILE A 143 -12.09 14.72 9.01
#